data_4080d7e0e4532cc161f5e74cc6fc424d
#
_entry.id   4080d7e0e4532cc161f5e74cc6fc424d
#
_cell.length_a   1.000
_cell.length_b   1.000
_cell.length_c   1.000
_cell.angle_alpha   90.00
_cell.angle_beta   90.00
_cell.angle_gamma   90.00
#
_symmetry.space_group_name_H-M   'P 1'
#
loop_
_entity.id
_entity.type
_entity.pdbx_description
1 polymer ?
#
loop_
_entity_poly.entity_id
_entity_poly.type
_entity_poly.pdbx_seq_one_letter_code
_entity_poly.pdbx_strand_id
1 'polypeptide(L)'
;MKKHATESQKQAAKERREKLAAMAKQIAAMPPEDRAKLAAQGVATIEGHALSLKNAMLLIMQRAQVSVVGGFRQWKQAGRIVRKGEKALALWIPVSRKETDESGAETVNPGFRIANVFDISQTEEIPA
;
A
#
# COMPACT_ATOMS: atom_id res chain seq x y z
N MET A 1 12.54 -11.88 -20.45
CA MET A 1 11.32 -12.70 -20.61
C MET A 1 10.31 -12.32 -19.55
N LYS A 2 9.09 -11.96 -19.95
CA LYS A 2 8.03 -11.67 -18.98
C LYS A 2 7.49 -12.98 -18.41
N LYS A 3 7.51 -13.10 -17.10
CA LYS A 3 6.85 -14.22 -16.43
C LYS A 3 5.34 -13.98 -16.46
N HIS A 4 4.61 -14.95 -16.95
CA HIS A 4 3.16 -14.91 -16.86
C HIS A 4 2.73 -15.38 -15.46
N ALA A 5 1.78 -14.66 -14.87
CA ALA A 5 1.22 -15.06 -13.58
C ALA A 5 0.46 -16.38 -13.74
N THR A 6 0.62 -17.27 -12.78
CA THR A 6 -0.17 -18.52 -12.72
C THR A 6 -1.64 -18.22 -12.39
N GLU A 7 -2.53 -19.17 -12.61
CA GLU A 7 -3.94 -19.01 -12.24
C GLU A 7 -4.11 -18.76 -10.74
N SER A 8 -3.33 -19.45 -9.90
CA SER A 8 -3.39 -19.22 -8.45
C SER A 8 -2.87 -17.82 -8.06
N GLN A 9 -1.86 -17.31 -8.75
CA GLN A 9 -1.35 -15.95 -8.52
C GLN A 9 -2.37 -14.90 -8.95
N LYS A 10 -3.05 -15.11 -10.08
CA LYS A 10 -4.10 -14.22 -10.56
C LYS A 10 -5.28 -14.19 -9.58
N GLN A 11 -5.65 -15.36 -9.06
CA GLN A 11 -6.75 -15.48 -8.10
C GLN A 11 -6.40 -14.78 -6.79
N ALA A 12 -5.19 -14.95 -6.29
CA ALA A 12 -4.71 -14.28 -5.08
C ALA A 12 -4.70 -12.76 -5.25
N ALA A 13 -4.24 -12.28 -6.41
CA ALA A 13 -4.24 -10.84 -6.70
C ALA A 13 -5.66 -10.27 -6.77
N LYS A 14 -6.59 -11.02 -7.38
CA LYS A 14 -8.00 -10.63 -7.45
C LYS A 14 -8.63 -10.54 -6.07
N GLU A 15 -8.42 -11.55 -5.24
CA GLU A 15 -8.93 -11.58 -3.86
C GLU A 15 -8.38 -10.42 -3.04
N ARG A 16 -7.10 -10.10 -3.22
CA ARG A 16 -6.46 -9.00 -2.53
C ARG A 16 -7.07 -7.66 -2.91
N ARG A 17 -7.32 -7.43 -4.21
CA ARG A 17 -7.98 -6.21 -4.68
C ARG A 17 -9.41 -6.10 -4.15
N GLU A 18 -10.15 -7.21 -4.14
CA GLU A 18 -11.51 -7.24 -3.61
C GLU A 18 -11.54 -6.93 -2.11
N LYS A 19 -10.58 -7.47 -1.37
CA LYS A 19 -10.45 -7.22 0.07
C LYS A 19 -10.16 -5.74 0.36
N LEU A 20 -9.25 -5.12 -0.41
CA LEU A 20 -8.96 -3.70 -0.27
C LEU A 20 -10.16 -2.84 -0.64
N ALA A 21 -10.87 -3.20 -1.70
CA ALA A 21 -12.08 -2.48 -2.11
C ALA A 21 -13.16 -2.56 -1.02
N ALA A 22 -13.31 -3.72 -0.39
CA ALA A 22 -14.25 -3.89 0.72
C ALA A 22 -13.86 -3.01 1.92
N MET A 23 -12.57 -2.94 2.25
CA MET A 23 -12.06 -2.06 3.31
C MET A 23 -12.33 -0.60 3.00
N ALA A 24 -12.11 -0.18 1.75
CA ALA A 24 -12.38 1.19 1.32
C ALA A 24 -13.86 1.55 1.46
N LYS A 25 -14.76 0.61 1.16
CA LYS A 25 -16.21 0.80 1.36
C LYS A 25 -16.54 0.95 2.84
N GLN A 26 -15.93 0.15 3.70
CA GLN A 26 -16.13 0.25 5.14
C GLN A 26 -15.69 1.62 5.66
N ILE A 27 -14.56 2.12 5.21
CA ILE A 27 -14.06 3.45 5.57
C ILE A 27 -15.04 4.53 5.11
N ALA A 28 -15.54 4.44 3.89
CA ALA A 28 -16.49 5.41 3.35
C ALA A 28 -17.81 5.40 4.11
N ALA A 29 -18.21 4.25 4.64
CA ALA A 29 -19.44 4.10 5.43
C ALA A 29 -19.27 4.48 6.90
N MET A 30 -18.05 4.69 7.38
CA MET A 30 -17.80 5.08 8.76
C MET A 30 -18.40 6.43 9.09
N PRO A 31 -18.93 6.61 10.34
CA PRO A 31 -19.28 7.93 10.83
C PRO A 31 -18.07 8.87 10.80
N PRO A 32 -18.28 10.17 10.53
CA PRO A 32 -17.17 11.14 10.52
C PRO A 32 -16.33 11.14 11.80
N GLU A 33 -16.94 10.89 12.94
CA GLU A 33 -16.23 10.82 14.23
C GLU A 33 -15.22 9.70 14.28
N ASP A 34 -15.59 8.53 13.76
CA ASP A 34 -14.71 7.36 13.74
C ASP A 34 -13.57 7.56 12.76
N ARG A 35 -13.84 8.17 11.60
CA ARG A 35 -12.79 8.52 10.63
C ARG A 35 -11.80 9.52 11.23
N ALA A 36 -12.29 10.50 11.99
CA ALA A 36 -11.42 11.47 12.63
C ALA A 36 -10.50 10.82 13.67
N LYS A 37 -10.99 9.84 14.42
CA LYS A 37 -10.17 9.09 15.38
C LYS A 37 -9.05 8.32 14.70
N LEU A 38 -9.35 7.66 13.58
CA LEU A 38 -8.33 6.95 12.81
C LEU A 38 -7.32 7.92 12.19
N ALA A 39 -7.80 9.05 11.67
CA ALA A 39 -6.94 10.07 11.10
C ALA A 39 -5.97 10.66 12.13
N ALA A 40 -6.41 10.79 13.38
CA ALA A 40 -5.59 11.31 14.47
C ALA A 40 -4.39 10.42 14.82
N GLN A 41 -4.48 9.12 14.51
CA GLN A 41 -3.37 8.19 14.72
C GLN A 41 -2.14 8.56 13.88
N GLY A 42 -2.36 8.97 12.62
CA GLY A 42 -1.29 9.34 11.71
C GLY A 42 -0.43 8.17 11.27
N VAL A 43 -0.11 8.13 9.98
CA VAL A 43 0.85 7.15 9.43
C VAL A 43 1.77 7.89 8.49
N ALA A 44 3.08 7.70 8.66
CA ALA A 44 4.07 8.34 7.81
C ALA A 44 4.86 7.29 7.03
N THR A 45 5.47 7.72 5.92
CA THR A 45 6.44 6.90 5.20
C THR A 45 7.80 6.98 5.89
N ILE A 46 8.68 6.04 5.58
CA ILE A 46 10.05 6.03 6.08
C ILE A 46 10.81 7.30 5.70
N GLU A 47 10.41 7.98 4.64
CA GLU A 47 11.00 9.24 4.20
C GLU A 47 10.45 10.46 4.95
N GLY A 48 9.51 10.25 5.86
CA GLY A 48 8.91 11.31 6.66
C GLY A 48 7.70 11.99 6.04
N HIS A 49 7.18 11.46 4.94
CA HIS A 49 5.99 12.01 4.31
C HIS A 49 4.72 11.43 4.92
N ALA A 50 3.74 12.27 5.18
CA ALA A 50 2.44 11.80 5.62
C ALA A 50 1.71 11.12 4.46
N LEU A 51 1.08 9.98 4.74
CA LEU A 51 0.24 9.30 3.76
C LEU A 51 -1.10 10.01 3.61
N SER A 52 -1.73 9.83 2.45
CA SER A 52 -3.10 10.29 2.27
C SER A 52 -4.00 9.64 3.33
N LEU A 53 -5.06 10.34 3.70
CA LEU A 53 -6.00 9.83 4.69
C LEU A 53 -6.53 8.45 4.32
N LYS A 54 -6.91 8.25 3.05
CA LYS A 54 -7.43 6.97 2.56
C LYS A 54 -6.43 5.84 2.76
N ASN A 55 -5.16 6.03 2.37
CA ASN A 55 -4.13 5.01 2.52
C ASN A 55 -3.79 4.77 4.00
N ALA A 56 -3.72 5.82 4.80
CA ALA A 56 -3.49 5.67 6.24
C ALA A 56 -4.57 4.81 6.88
N MET A 57 -5.82 5.07 6.55
CA MET A 57 -6.94 4.30 7.09
C MET A 57 -6.93 2.84 6.61
N LEU A 58 -6.57 2.60 5.33
CA LEU A 58 -6.43 1.24 4.82
C LEU A 58 -5.35 0.46 5.58
N LEU A 59 -4.23 1.09 5.88
CA LEU A 59 -3.16 0.45 6.63
C LEU A 59 -3.56 0.17 8.08
N ILE A 60 -4.23 1.13 8.73
CA ILE A 60 -4.72 0.96 10.11
C ILE A 60 -5.70 -0.21 10.19
N MET A 61 -6.56 -0.39 9.19
CA MET A 61 -7.49 -1.51 9.16
C MET A 61 -6.77 -2.86 9.00
N GLN A 62 -5.62 -2.88 8.33
CA GLN A 62 -4.82 -4.09 8.18
C GLN A 62 -3.92 -4.35 9.39
N ARG A 63 -3.48 -3.29 10.06
CA ARG A 63 -2.63 -3.38 11.25
C ARG A 63 -2.89 -2.15 12.14
N ALA A 64 -3.61 -2.37 13.24
CA ALA A 64 -4.13 -1.30 14.09
C ALA A 64 -3.07 -0.33 14.62
N GLN A 65 -1.84 -0.81 14.85
CA GLN A 65 -0.77 -0.01 15.45
C GLN A 65 0.28 0.43 14.42
N VAL A 66 -0.11 0.50 13.15
CA VAL A 66 0.80 0.97 12.11
C VAL A 66 1.22 2.42 12.39
N SER A 67 2.50 2.73 12.16
CA SER A 67 3.03 4.06 12.45
C SER A 67 3.94 4.60 11.34
N VAL A 68 4.97 3.85 10.96
CA VAL A 68 5.90 4.23 9.89
C VAL A 68 6.02 3.07 8.93
N VAL A 69 5.79 3.32 7.66
CA VAL A 69 5.80 2.27 6.64
C VAL A 69 6.83 2.54 5.55
N GLY A 70 7.37 1.46 5.02
CA GLY A 70 8.30 1.52 3.90
C GLY A 70 8.31 0.19 3.16
N GLY A 71 8.81 0.22 1.92
CA GLY A 71 9.00 -0.99 1.15
C GLY A 71 10.18 -1.80 1.68
N PHE A 72 10.27 -3.04 1.24
CA PHE A 72 11.34 -3.96 1.69
C PHE A 72 12.73 -3.35 1.50
N ARG A 73 12.99 -2.79 0.32
CA ARG A 73 14.30 -2.18 0.02
C ARG A 73 14.55 -0.91 0.79
N GLN A 74 13.52 -0.11 1.02
CA GLN A 74 13.63 1.12 1.80
C GLN A 74 14.05 0.83 3.22
N TRP A 75 13.48 -0.19 3.86
CA TRP A 75 13.88 -0.61 5.20
C TRP A 75 15.33 -1.07 5.22
N LYS A 76 15.74 -1.84 4.21
CA LYS A 76 17.12 -2.33 4.10
C LYS A 76 18.11 -1.18 4.00
N GLN A 77 17.80 -0.15 3.20
CA GLN A 77 18.62 1.06 3.07
C GLN A 77 18.68 1.85 4.38
N ALA A 78 17.64 1.76 5.19
CA ALA A 78 17.58 2.42 6.49
C ALA A 78 18.25 1.61 7.62
N GLY A 79 18.86 0.46 7.31
CA GLY A 79 19.53 -0.37 8.29
C GLY A 79 18.62 -1.36 9.00
N ARG A 80 17.46 -1.64 8.44
CA ARG A 80 16.50 -2.58 9.02
C ARG A 80 16.12 -3.65 8.01
N ILE A 81 15.71 -4.80 8.50
CA ILE A 81 15.24 -5.89 7.66
C ILE A 81 13.87 -6.36 8.12
N VAL A 82 13.00 -6.64 7.16
CA VAL A 82 11.68 -7.22 7.45
C VAL A 82 11.88 -8.63 8.01
N ARG A 83 11.24 -8.92 9.13
CA ARG A 83 11.38 -10.23 9.79
C ARG A 83 10.76 -11.31 8.92
N LYS A 84 11.39 -12.48 8.93
CA LYS A 84 10.90 -13.65 8.21
C LYS A 84 9.48 -14.01 8.67
N GLY A 85 8.61 -14.27 7.71
CA GLY A 85 7.23 -14.64 7.98
C GLY A 85 6.26 -13.47 8.08
N GLU A 86 6.75 -12.22 8.06
CA GLU A 86 5.88 -11.06 8.08
C GLU A 86 5.17 -10.87 6.74
N LYS A 87 3.90 -10.50 6.81
CA LYS A 87 3.09 -10.27 5.62
C LYS A 87 3.06 -8.78 5.30
N ALA A 88 3.23 -8.46 4.01
CA ALA A 88 3.15 -7.09 3.54
C ALA A 88 1.75 -6.50 3.76
N LEU A 89 1.73 -5.21 4.09
CA LEU A 89 0.52 -4.43 4.10
C LEU A 89 0.29 -3.84 2.71
N ALA A 90 -0.94 -3.59 2.34
CA ALA A 90 -1.28 -3.10 1.01
C ALA A 90 -1.82 -1.68 1.06
N LEU A 91 -1.41 -0.86 0.10
CA LEU A 91 -1.98 0.47 -0.10
C LEU A 91 -2.14 0.75 -1.58
N TRP A 92 -2.95 1.78 -1.91
CA TRP A 92 -3.18 2.19 -3.28
C TRP A 92 -2.20 3.29 -3.69
N ILE A 93 -1.52 3.07 -4.82
CA ILE A 93 -0.67 4.09 -5.43
C ILE A 93 -1.34 4.53 -6.73
N PRO A 94 -1.59 5.84 -6.92
CA PRO A 94 -2.07 6.33 -8.20
C PRO A 94 -0.95 6.19 -9.24
N VAL A 95 -1.30 5.72 -10.42
CA VAL A 95 -0.38 5.62 -11.54
C VAL A 95 -1.03 6.23 -12.77
N SER A 96 -0.21 6.79 -13.65
CA SER A 96 -0.67 7.32 -14.92
C SER A 96 -0.02 6.54 -16.04
N ARG A 97 -0.80 6.11 -17.01
CA ARG A 97 -0.30 5.46 -18.20
C ARG A 97 -0.42 6.42 -19.36
N LYS A 98 0.67 6.62 -20.07
CA LYS A 98 0.66 7.32 -21.35
C LYS A 98 0.43 6.31 -22.45
N GLU A 99 -0.61 6.55 -23.24
CA GLU A 99 -0.89 5.77 -24.43
C GLU A 99 -0.81 6.69 -25.63
N THR A 100 -0.12 6.24 -26.69
CA THR A 100 -0.02 6.99 -27.94
C THR A 100 -0.87 6.27 -28.97
N ASP A 101 -1.82 7.00 -29.59
CA ASP A 101 -2.65 6.44 -30.63
C ASP A 101 -1.93 6.48 -32.00
N GLU A 102 -2.60 5.99 -33.04
CA GLU A 102 -2.04 5.92 -34.39
C GLU A 102 -1.71 7.29 -34.97
N SER A 103 -2.36 8.35 -34.52
CA SER A 103 -2.12 9.72 -34.98
C SER A 103 -0.98 10.40 -34.22
N GLY A 104 -0.39 9.74 -33.21
CA GLY A 104 0.65 10.30 -32.37
C GLY A 104 0.13 11.12 -31.20
N ALA A 105 -1.19 11.19 -31.00
CA ALA A 105 -1.77 11.88 -29.87
C ALA A 105 -1.57 11.07 -28.60
N GLU A 106 -1.11 11.71 -27.53
CA GLU A 106 -0.90 11.08 -26.24
C GLU A 106 -2.14 11.18 -25.36
N THR A 107 -2.54 10.07 -24.78
CA THR A 107 -3.62 10.01 -23.79
C THR A 107 -3.04 9.56 -22.47
N VAL A 108 -3.37 10.25 -21.38
CA VAL A 108 -2.97 9.86 -20.02
C VAL A 108 -4.18 9.22 -19.34
N ASN A 109 -4.07 7.92 -19.06
CA ASN A 109 -5.12 7.19 -18.38
C ASN A 109 -4.76 7.07 -16.89
N PRO A 110 -5.57 7.64 -15.99
CA PRO A 110 -5.34 7.45 -14.55
C PRO A 110 -5.68 6.03 -14.14
N GLY A 111 -4.92 5.50 -13.20
CA GLY A 111 -5.16 4.18 -12.66
C GLY A 111 -4.56 4.06 -11.27
N PHE A 112 -4.69 2.87 -10.68
CA PHE A 112 -4.12 2.57 -9.37
C PHE A 112 -3.44 1.23 -9.40
N ARG A 113 -2.38 1.10 -8.62
CA ARG A 113 -1.77 -0.20 -8.34
C ARG A 113 -1.65 -0.40 -6.83
N ILE A 114 -1.56 -1.65 -6.43
CA ILE A 114 -1.35 -2.00 -5.03
C ILE A 114 0.16 -2.02 -4.76
N ALA A 115 0.59 -1.29 -3.75
CA ALA A 115 1.97 -1.33 -3.29
C ALA A 115 2.06 -2.13 -1.99
N ASN A 116 3.18 -2.84 -1.83
CA ASN A 116 3.48 -3.61 -0.64
C ASN A 116 4.38 -2.79 0.28
N VAL A 117 3.95 -2.61 1.52
CA VAL A 117 4.75 -1.91 2.52
C VAL A 117 4.77 -2.73 3.82
N PHE A 118 5.74 -2.43 4.67
CA PHE A 118 5.87 -3.03 5.98
C PHE A 118 5.95 -1.94 7.03
N ASP A 119 5.31 -2.15 8.16
CA ASP A 119 5.43 -1.25 9.30
C ASP A 119 6.76 -1.49 10.03
N ILE A 120 7.25 -0.46 10.71
CA ILE A 120 8.50 -0.57 11.47
C ILE A 120 8.46 -1.74 12.48
N SER A 121 7.30 -2.03 13.05
CA SER A 121 7.13 -3.14 13.99
C SER A 121 7.33 -4.52 13.35
N GLN A 122 7.31 -4.58 12.01
CA GLN A 122 7.55 -5.82 11.27
C GLN A 122 9.02 -5.97 10.88
N THR A 123 9.87 -5.05 11.32
CA THR A 123 11.28 -5.03 10.98
C THR A 123 12.15 -5.15 12.22
N GLU A 124 13.41 -5.49 12.03
CA GLU A 124 14.43 -5.51 13.06
C GLU A 124 15.71 -4.86 12.54
N GLU A 125 16.55 -4.39 13.45
CA GLU A 125 17.82 -3.81 13.05
C GLU A 125 18.73 -4.86 12.43
N ILE A 126 19.42 -4.49 11.35
CA ILE A 126 20.42 -5.39 10.75
C ILE A 126 21.62 -5.43 11.70
N PRO A 127 22.09 -6.61 12.13
CA PRO A 127 23.26 -6.71 13.00
C PRO A 127 24.49 -6.06 12.36
N ALA A 128 25.27 -5.40 13.16
CA ALA A 128 26.51 -4.78 12.73
C ALA A 128 27.57 -5.81 12.34
#